data_6183573514bb78a0b220c459c8c1d772
#
_entry.id   6183573514bb78a0b220c459c8c1d772
#
_cell.length_a   1.000
_cell.length_b   1.000
_cell.length_c   1.000
_cell.angle_alpha   90.00
_cell.angle_beta   90.00
_cell.angle_gamma   90.00
#
_symmetry.space_group_name_H-M   'P 1'
#
loop_
_entity.id
_entity.type
_entity.pdbx_description
1 polymer ?
#
loop_
_entity_poly.entity_id
_entity_poly.type
_entity_poly.pdbx_seq_one_letter_code
_entity_poly.pdbx_strand_id
1 'polypeptide(L)'
;MKIIALLIWLGTFLSMEAFAWLTHKYIMHGFMWRWHESHHVHHKNALEKNDLFSVVFGITSTLTIVIGAENPRFWPLIWIGLGIATYGIFYFIFHDIIVHRRIKIKYKATSKYMKRIMKAHYVHHEVHTKEGAEAFGFLYAPKKFE
;
A
#
# COMPACT_ATOMS: atom_id res chain seq x y z
N MET A 1 -21.44 2.54 20.21
CA MET A 1 -20.38 1.60 19.83
C MET A 1 -20.19 1.46 18.30
N LYS A 2 -21.23 1.14 17.51
CA LYS A 2 -21.09 0.93 16.04
C LYS A 2 -20.50 2.12 15.28
N ILE A 3 -20.92 3.36 15.60
CA ILE A 3 -20.41 4.58 14.95
C ILE A 3 -18.92 4.79 15.25
N ILE A 4 -18.50 4.62 16.52
CA ILE A 4 -17.11 4.76 16.93
C ILE A 4 -16.25 3.72 16.21
N ALA A 5 -16.70 2.48 16.13
CA ALA A 5 -16.03 1.41 15.40
C ALA A 5 -15.82 1.76 13.92
N LEU A 6 -16.85 2.26 13.25
CA LEU A 6 -16.78 2.71 11.86
C LEU A 6 -15.79 3.87 11.69
N LEU A 7 -15.79 4.84 12.62
CA LEU A 7 -14.86 5.98 12.57
C LEU A 7 -13.40 5.53 12.76
N ILE A 8 -13.15 4.57 13.67
CA ILE A 8 -11.81 4.02 13.88
C ILE A 8 -11.35 3.29 12.62
N TRP A 9 -12.17 2.42 12.06
CA TRP A 9 -11.87 1.69 10.83
C TRP A 9 -11.57 2.63 9.67
N LEU A 10 -12.45 3.60 9.40
CA LEU A 10 -12.26 4.56 8.30
C LEU A 10 -11.07 5.48 8.54
N GLY A 11 -10.91 5.99 9.76
CA GLY A 11 -9.76 6.81 10.15
C GLY A 11 -8.44 6.06 9.95
N THR A 12 -8.38 4.79 10.36
CA THR A 12 -7.20 3.95 10.13
C THR A 12 -6.95 3.73 8.63
N PHE A 13 -7.99 3.35 7.88
CA PHE A 13 -7.87 3.16 6.42
C PHE A 13 -7.28 4.39 5.72
N LEU A 14 -7.80 5.59 6.02
CA LEU A 14 -7.31 6.85 5.43
C LEU A 14 -5.89 7.20 5.91
N SER A 15 -5.57 6.95 7.19
CA SER A 15 -4.23 7.19 7.74
C SER A 15 -3.18 6.27 7.14
N MET A 16 -3.59 5.08 6.68
CA MET A 16 -2.68 4.14 6.02
C MET A 16 -2.04 4.70 4.74
N GLU A 17 -2.69 5.62 4.03
CA GLU A 17 -2.08 6.28 2.86
C GLU A 17 -0.85 7.10 3.26
N ALA A 18 -0.94 7.90 4.32
CA ALA A 18 0.20 8.67 4.84
C ALA A 18 1.28 7.73 5.38
N PHE A 19 0.88 6.66 6.07
CA PHE A 19 1.82 5.67 6.60
C PHE A 19 2.52 4.89 5.49
N ALA A 20 1.80 4.47 4.46
CA ALA A 20 2.36 3.81 3.28
C ALA A 20 3.33 4.74 2.53
N TRP A 21 2.97 6.02 2.36
CA TRP A 21 3.84 7.04 1.76
C TRP A 21 5.14 7.21 2.56
N LEU A 22 5.07 7.33 3.89
CA LEU A 22 6.23 7.44 4.77
C LEU A 22 7.11 6.19 4.69
N THR A 23 6.49 5.01 4.78
CA THR A 23 7.18 3.72 4.68
C THR A 23 7.86 3.57 3.33
N HIS A 24 7.18 3.89 2.24
CA HIS A 24 7.71 3.80 0.89
C HIS A 24 8.93 4.71 0.71
N LYS A 25 8.79 5.99 1.08
CA LYS A 25 9.83 7.00 0.89
C LYS A 25 11.05 6.78 1.79
N TYR A 26 10.86 6.50 3.08
CA TYR A 26 11.95 6.53 4.05
C TYR A 26 12.46 5.15 4.47
N ILE A 27 11.63 4.13 4.38
CA ILE A 27 11.99 2.76 4.74
C ILE A 27 12.33 1.97 3.48
N MET A 28 11.44 1.87 2.51
CA MET A 28 11.64 1.10 1.28
C MET A 28 12.73 1.73 0.40
N HIS A 29 12.64 3.03 0.10
CA HIS A 29 13.72 3.79 -0.54
C HIS A 29 14.83 4.25 0.44
N GLY A 30 14.80 3.76 1.69
CA GLY A 30 15.80 4.00 2.71
C GLY A 30 16.66 2.76 2.98
N PHE A 31 16.70 2.35 4.26
CA PHE A 31 17.55 1.25 4.71
C PHE A 31 17.04 -0.14 4.28
N MET A 32 15.77 -0.28 3.86
CA MET A 32 15.19 -1.51 3.34
C MET A 32 15.20 -1.58 1.80
N TRP A 33 15.98 -0.76 1.12
CA TRP A 33 16.08 -0.74 -0.35
C TRP A 33 16.31 -2.13 -0.95
N ARG A 34 17.15 -2.95 -0.33
CA ARG A 34 17.45 -4.32 -0.81
C ARG A 34 16.22 -5.23 -0.97
N TRP A 35 15.13 -4.92 -0.26
CA TRP A 35 13.86 -5.63 -0.45
C TRP A 35 13.05 -4.96 -1.57
N HIS A 36 13.04 -3.64 -1.61
CA HIS A 36 12.24 -2.84 -2.54
C HIS A 36 12.83 -2.78 -3.95
N GLU A 37 14.15 -2.87 -4.08
CA GLU A 37 14.86 -2.90 -5.36
C GLU A 37 14.30 -3.96 -6.33
N SER A 38 13.91 -5.14 -5.81
CA SER A 38 13.31 -6.19 -6.63
C SER A 38 12.02 -5.74 -7.31
N HIS A 39 11.36 -4.71 -6.81
CA HIS A 39 10.14 -4.14 -7.36
C HIS A 39 10.40 -3.12 -8.48
N HIS A 40 11.56 -2.47 -8.47
CA HIS A 40 12.00 -1.52 -9.50
C HIS A 40 12.73 -2.17 -10.68
N VAL A 41 13.15 -3.43 -10.54
CA VAL A 41 13.89 -4.16 -11.56
C VAL A 41 13.01 -5.25 -12.15
N HIS A 42 12.89 -5.24 -13.48
CA HIS A 42 12.07 -6.27 -14.15
C HIS A 42 12.63 -7.68 -13.93
N HIS A 43 11.82 -8.58 -13.43
CA HIS A 43 12.16 -9.98 -13.25
C HIS A 43 10.99 -10.90 -13.63
N LYS A 44 11.28 -12.19 -13.86
CA LYS A 44 10.30 -13.20 -14.29
C LYS A 44 9.63 -13.95 -13.12
N ASN A 45 10.05 -13.69 -11.88
CA ASN A 45 9.52 -14.41 -10.73
C ASN A 45 8.13 -13.87 -10.36
N ALA A 46 7.24 -14.77 -9.95
CA ALA A 46 5.91 -14.40 -9.47
C ALA A 46 5.94 -13.70 -8.11
N LEU A 47 6.97 -13.99 -7.28
CA LEU A 47 7.17 -13.40 -5.96
C LEU A 47 8.42 -12.53 -5.95
N GLU A 48 8.33 -11.42 -5.26
CA GLU A 48 9.38 -10.42 -5.07
C GLU A 48 9.79 -10.33 -3.60
N LYS A 49 11.02 -9.89 -3.32
CA LYS A 49 11.40 -9.54 -1.94
C LYS A 49 10.54 -8.41 -1.38
N ASN A 50 10.06 -7.53 -2.25
CA ASN A 50 9.12 -6.48 -1.91
C ASN A 50 7.83 -6.99 -1.28
N ASP A 51 7.40 -8.22 -1.61
CA ASP A 51 6.18 -8.83 -1.03
C ASP A 51 6.31 -9.05 0.49
N LEU A 52 7.53 -9.08 1.03
CA LEU A 52 7.76 -9.16 2.47
C LEU A 52 7.16 -7.97 3.24
N PHE A 53 7.04 -6.79 2.62
CA PHE A 53 6.34 -5.67 3.24
C PHE A 53 4.86 -5.98 3.42
N SER A 54 4.22 -6.59 2.43
CA SER A 54 2.82 -7.03 2.53
C SER A 54 2.64 -8.08 3.63
N VAL A 55 3.61 -8.99 3.80
CA VAL A 55 3.60 -9.97 4.90
C VAL A 55 3.70 -9.27 6.26
N VAL A 56 4.59 -8.30 6.43
CA VAL A 56 4.73 -7.51 7.67
C VAL A 56 3.43 -6.79 8.01
N PHE A 57 2.82 -6.11 7.05
CA PHE A 57 1.53 -5.43 7.26
C PHE A 57 0.39 -6.41 7.56
N GLY A 58 0.35 -7.56 6.88
CA GLY A 58 -0.62 -8.62 7.12
C GLY A 58 -0.51 -9.21 8.53
N ILE A 59 0.70 -9.50 8.99
CA ILE A 59 0.95 -9.96 10.37
C ILE A 59 0.53 -8.88 11.37
N THR A 60 0.91 -7.62 11.16
CA THR A 60 0.55 -6.51 12.04
C THR A 60 -0.97 -6.37 12.15
N SER A 61 -1.68 -6.41 11.03
CA SER A 61 -3.14 -6.38 10.99
C SER A 61 -3.75 -7.54 11.78
N THR A 62 -3.28 -8.77 11.52
CA THR A 62 -3.79 -9.98 12.18
C THR A 62 -3.57 -9.93 13.69
N LEU A 63 -2.35 -9.61 14.13
CA LEU A 63 -2.04 -9.50 15.57
C LEU A 63 -2.89 -8.42 16.24
N THR A 64 -3.09 -7.28 15.59
CA THR A 64 -3.91 -6.18 16.12
C THR A 64 -5.37 -6.64 16.30
N ILE A 65 -5.93 -7.37 15.33
CA ILE A 65 -7.29 -7.94 15.43
C ILE A 65 -7.37 -8.96 16.57
N VAL A 66 -6.41 -9.90 16.64
CA VAL A 66 -6.42 -10.95 17.67
C VAL A 66 -6.35 -10.36 19.06
N ILE A 67 -5.41 -9.42 19.33
CA ILE A 67 -5.29 -8.77 20.64
C ILE A 67 -6.58 -8.05 21.02
N GLY A 68 -7.23 -7.37 20.08
CA GLY A 68 -8.49 -6.70 20.32
C GLY A 68 -9.67 -7.65 20.56
N ALA A 69 -9.65 -8.83 19.93
CA ALA A 69 -10.69 -9.84 20.09
C ALA A 69 -10.57 -10.60 21.42
N GLU A 70 -9.34 -10.92 21.83
CA GLU A 70 -9.06 -11.66 23.09
C GLU A 70 -9.27 -10.79 24.35
N ASN A 71 -9.18 -9.47 24.24
CA ASN A 71 -9.31 -8.58 25.39
C ASN A 71 -10.32 -7.45 25.12
N PRO A 72 -11.52 -7.47 25.75
CA PRO A 72 -12.54 -6.45 25.56
C PRO A 72 -12.08 -5.01 25.84
N ARG A 73 -11.05 -4.81 26.67
CA ARG A 73 -10.46 -3.49 26.95
C ARG A 73 -9.82 -2.90 25.69
N PHE A 74 -9.31 -3.74 24.80
CA PHE A 74 -8.62 -3.35 23.57
C PHE A 74 -9.51 -3.51 22.32
N TRP A 75 -10.81 -3.56 22.45
CA TRP A 75 -11.75 -3.71 21.33
C TRP A 75 -11.50 -2.73 20.13
N PRO A 76 -10.97 -1.49 20.32
CA PRO A 76 -10.68 -0.62 19.19
C PRO A 76 -9.62 -1.18 18.24
N LEU A 77 -8.72 -2.04 18.74
CA LEU A 77 -7.67 -2.67 17.93
C LEU A 77 -8.26 -3.56 16.81
N ILE A 78 -9.44 -4.14 17.01
CA ILE A 78 -10.13 -4.90 15.94
C ILE A 78 -10.35 -4.01 14.74
N TRP A 79 -10.84 -2.79 14.94
CA TRP A 79 -11.17 -1.86 13.86
C TRP A 79 -9.93 -1.20 13.25
N ILE A 80 -8.88 -1.02 14.03
CA ILE A 80 -7.56 -0.62 13.55
C ILE A 80 -7.00 -1.70 12.63
N GLY A 81 -6.96 -2.95 13.07
CA GLY A 81 -6.48 -4.07 12.26
C GLY A 81 -7.30 -4.26 10.99
N LEU A 82 -8.64 -4.17 11.07
CA LEU A 82 -9.51 -4.21 9.89
C LEU A 82 -9.25 -3.04 8.92
N GLY A 83 -8.94 -1.84 9.42
CA GLY A 83 -8.55 -0.69 8.60
C GLY A 83 -7.25 -0.95 7.83
N ILE A 84 -6.24 -1.51 8.51
CA ILE A 84 -4.96 -1.93 7.89
C ILE A 84 -5.22 -3.00 6.81
N ALA A 85 -5.98 -4.05 7.14
CA ALA A 85 -6.30 -5.12 6.20
C ALA A 85 -7.04 -4.61 4.96
N THR A 86 -8.04 -3.75 5.17
CA THR A 86 -8.81 -3.16 4.06
C THR A 86 -7.92 -2.35 3.15
N TYR A 87 -7.04 -1.50 3.71
CA TYR A 87 -6.06 -0.74 2.91
C TYR A 87 -5.14 -1.68 2.13
N GLY A 88 -4.62 -2.74 2.76
CA GLY A 88 -3.76 -3.73 2.10
C GLY A 88 -4.45 -4.43 0.93
N ILE A 89 -5.75 -4.77 1.06
CA ILE A 89 -6.54 -5.36 -0.04
C ILE A 89 -6.68 -4.37 -1.20
N PHE A 90 -7.01 -3.10 -0.92
CA PHE A 90 -7.10 -2.06 -1.96
C PHE A 90 -5.76 -1.81 -2.63
N TYR A 91 -4.67 -1.76 -1.83
CA TYR A 91 -3.31 -1.64 -2.34
C TYR A 91 -2.98 -2.79 -3.30
N PHE A 92 -3.20 -4.04 -2.90
CA PHE A 92 -2.95 -5.23 -3.72
C PHE A 92 -3.74 -5.18 -5.04
N ILE A 93 -5.04 -4.86 -4.99
CA ILE A 93 -5.87 -4.80 -6.20
C ILE A 93 -5.35 -3.71 -7.15
N PHE A 94 -5.09 -2.52 -6.65
CA PHE A 94 -4.67 -1.42 -7.50
C PHE A 94 -3.21 -1.58 -7.94
N HIS A 95 -2.30 -1.76 -7.00
CA HIS A 95 -0.86 -1.77 -7.25
C HIS A 95 -0.42 -3.04 -8.00
N ASP A 96 -0.73 -4.22 -7.46
CA ASP A 96 -0.25 -5.47 -8.02
C ASP A 96 -1.08 -5.93 -9.23
N ILE A 97 -2.42 -5.83 -9.16
CA ILE A 97 -3.28 -6.34 -10.23
C ILE A 97 -3.44 -5.32 -11.35
N ILE A 98 -3.79 -4.05 -11.04
CA ILE A 98 -4.10 -3.05 -12.08
C ILE A 98 -2.83 -2.44 -12.66
N VAL A 99 -1.89 -1.98 -11.82
CA VAL A 99 -0.70 -1.26 -12.29
C VAL A 99 0.39 -2.23 -12.74
N HIS A 100 0.83 -3.15 -11.88
CA HIS A 100 1.89 -4.11 -12.21
C HIS A 100 1.42 -5.30 -13.04
N ARG A 101 0.10 -5.50 -13.18
CA ARG A 101 -0.48 -6.58 -14.00
C ARG A 101 0.04 -7.97 -13.63
N ARG A 102 0.32 -8.20 -12.35
CA ARG A 102 0.71 -9.54 -11.85
C ARG A 102 -0.37 -10.59 -12.15
N ILE A 103 -1.63 -10.17 -12.18
CA ILE A 103 -2.75 -10.94 -12.73
C ILE A 103 -3.18 -10.26 -14.02
N LYS A 104 -3.20 -11.01 -15.12
CA LYS A 104 -3.57 -10.48 -16.45
C LYS A 104 -5.06 -10.12 -16.48
N ILE A 105 -5.37 -8.83 -16.34
CA ILE A 105 -6.71 -8.28 -16.52
C ILE A 105 -6.72 -7.25 -17.66
N LYS A 106 -7.86 -7.15 -18.36
CA LYS A 106 -8.09 -6.11 -19.37
C LYS A 106 -8.61 -4.85 -18.67
N TYR A 107 -7.72 -4.07 -18.06
CA TYR A 107 -8.07 -2.79 -17.46
C TYR A 107 -7.49 -1.62 -18.26
N LYS A 108 -8.32 -0.60 -18.51
CA LYS A 108 -7.92 0.66 -19.15
C LYS A 108 -8.43 1.82 -18.29
N ALA A 109 -7.52 2.65 -17.78
CA ALA A 109 -7.88 3.83 -17.03
C ALA A 109 -8.64 4.83 -17.91
N THR A 110 -9.87 5.18 -17.53
CA THR A 110 -10.72 6.15 -18.24
C THR A 110 -10.77 7.49 -17.53
N SER A 111 -10.83 7.50 -16.19
CA SER A 111 -10.88 8.73 -15.42
C SER A 111 -9.53 9.47 -15.38
N LYS A 112 -9.55 10.80 -15.29
CA LYS A 112 -8.35 11.63 -15.11
C LYS A 112 -7.58 11.24 -13.85
N TYR A 113 -8.30 10.95 -12.76
CA TYR A 113 -7.70 10.51 -11.49
C TYR A 113 -6.87 9.23 -11.67
N MET A 114 -7.46 8.18 -12.25
CA MET A 114 -6.75 6.90 -12.44
C MET A 114 -5.56 7.04 -13.38
N LYS A 115 -5.70 7.81 -14.47
CA LYS A 115 -4.59 8.09 -15.39
C LYS A 115 -3.43 8.76 -14.67
N ARG A 116 -3.73 9.77 -13.82
CA ARG A 116 -2.73 10.49 -13.03
C ARG A 116 -2.01 9.58 -12.03
N ILE A 117 -2.74 8.79 -11.25
CA ILE A 117 -2.15 7.85 -10.28
C ILE A 117 -1.25 6.83 -10.98
N MET A 118 -1.74 6.22 -12.07
CA MET A 118 -0.95 5.24 -12.82
C MET A 118 0.30 5.86 -13.45
N LYS A 119 0.17 7.06 -14.04
CA LYS A 119 1.32 7.77 -14.62
C LYS A 119 2.36 8.11 -13.55
N ALA A 120 1.92 8.60 -12.40
CA ALA A 120 2.82 8.90 -11.27
C ALA A 120 3.59 7.65 -10.81
N HIS A 121 2.91 6.52 -10.75
CA HIS A 121 3.53 5.24 -10.38
C HIS A 121 4.51 4.74 -11.44
N TYR A 122 4.20 4.88 -12.74
CA TYR A 122 5.14 4.53 -13.81
C TYR A 122 6.40 5.40 -13.77
N VAL A 123 6.26 6.72 -13.59
CA VAL A 123 7.41 7.63 -13.43
C VAL A 123 8.25 7.25 -12.21
N HIS A 124 7.60 6.83 -11.10
CA HIS A 124 8.29 6.29 -9.94
C HIS A 124 9.18 5.09 -10.30
N HIS A 125 8.68 4.16 -11.09
CA HIS A 125 9.38 2.96 -11.54
C HIS A 125 10.42 3.18 -12.64
N GLU A 126 10.46 4.32 -13.31
CA GLU A 126 11.55 4.68 -14.24
C GLU A 126 12.88 4.89 -13.50
N VAL A 127 12.83 5.12 -12.19
CA VAL A 127 14.01 5.25 -11.33
C VAL A 127 14.36 3.89 -10.74
N HIS A 128 15.45 3.28 -11.21
CA HIS A 128 15.93 1.96 -10.75
C HIS A 128 16.95 2.06 -9.61
N THR A 129 17.05 3.21 -8.98
CA THR A 129 17.98 3.48 -7.89
C THR A 129 17.24 3.86 -6.62
N LYS A 130 17.90 3.70 -5.48
CA LYS A 130 17.37 4.07 -4.18
C LYS A 130 16.92 5.54 -4.11
N GLU A 131 17.62 6.42 -4.82
CA GLU A 131 17.43 7.87 -4.77
C GLU A 131 16.84 8.38 -6.09
N GLY A 132 16.17 9.54 -6.04
CA GLY A 132 15.64 10.23 -7.22
C GLY A 132 14.21 9.88 -7.58
N ALA A 133 13.61 8.83 -6.99
CA ALA A 133 12.22 8.50 -7.23
C ALA A 133 11.26 9.57 -6.66
N GLU A 134 10.12 9.71 -7.31
CA GLU A 134 9.03 10.61 -6.93
C GLU A 134 7.72 9.83 -6.77
N ALA A 135 6.66 10.46 -6.23
CA ALA A 135 5.32 9.90 -6.17
C ALA A 135 5.22 8.57 -5.40
N PHE A 136 5.53 8.61 -4.11
CA PHE A 136 5.50 7.45 -3.20
C PHE A 136 4.10 7.06 -2.71
N GLY A 137 3.06 7.83 -3.05
CA GLY A 137 1.67 7.57 -2.65
C GLY A 137 0.96 6.59 -3.57
N PHE A 138 -0.13 6.04 -3.05
CA PHE A 138 -0.97 5.08 -3.74
C PHE A 138 -2.34 5.67 -4.11
N LEU A 139 -2.98 6.42 -3.20
CA LEU A 139 -4.26 7.09 -3.45
C LEU A 139 -4.09 8.55 -3.91
N TYR A 140 -2.94 9.14 -3.72
CA TYR A 140 -2.67 10.52 -4.08
C TYR A 140 -1.45 10.65 -4.99
N ALA A 141 -1.61 11.40 -6.06
CA ALA A 141 -0.50 11.86 -6.90
C ALA A 141 -0.65 13.37 -7.22
N PRO A 142 0.46 14.12 -7.22
CA PRO A 142 0.45 15.54 -7.61
C PRO A 142 -0.11 15.77 -9.00
N LYS A 143 -0.70 16.96 -9.23
CA LYS A 143 -1.29 17.33 -10.55
C LYS A 143 -0.27 17.37 -11.69
N LYS A 144 1.02 17.50 -11.41
CA LYS A 144 2.06 17.46 -12.44
C LYS A 144 2.08 16.18 -13.27
N PHE A 145 1.42 15.10 -12.80
CA PHE A 145 1.28 13.84 -13.51
C PHE A 145 0.00 13.72 -14.35
N GLU A 146 -0.74 14.83 -14.52
CA GLU A 146 -1.89 14.88 -15.45
C GLU A 146 -1.49 14.84 -16.93
#